data_637274f902d3afc6f4b0a7d6e184f1d2
#
_entry.id   637274f902d3afc6f4b0a7d6e184f1d2
#
_cell.length_a   1.000
_cell.length_b   1.000
_cell.length_c   1.000
_cell.angle_alpha   90.00
_cell.angle_beta   90.00
_cell.angle_gamma   90.00
#
_symmetry.space_group_name_H-M   'P 1'
#
loop_
_entity.id
_entity.type
_entity.pdbx_description
1 polymer ?
#
loop_
_entity_poly.entity_id
_entity_poly.type
_entity_poly.pdbx_seq_one_letter_code
_entity_poly.pdbx_strand_id
1 'polypeptide(L)'
;MNNIARLALVATAAFALAACGRGGEVGNVGVDWTGNDISIEAVADPDVEGVVCHLAFFNRSFIDRVSQGNWFEDPSYSALDCSAIGPITIGNIRTSAGGQEIFQQGRSLIWKSLRVTRIYDAANNALVYLGHAREIQQGSGKMSLSVVPLNGLDVTWTNGAPEARPMQGSVMVTGE
;
A
#
# COMPACT_ATOMS: atom_id res chain seq x y z
N MET A 1 -10.73 -37.65 41.02
CA MET A 1 -10.44 -37.89 39.60
C MET A 1 -11.43 -37.04 38.82
N ASN A 2 -11.10 -36.08 38.18
CA ASN A 2 -10.42 -35.45 37.16
C ASN A 2 -10.96 -34.04 36.88
N ASN A 3 -10.64 -33.06 37.69
CA ASN A 3 -10.93 -31.64 37.35
C ASN A 3 -9.70 -30.90 36.80
N ILE A 4 -8.56 -31.59 36.66
CA ILE A 4 -7.31 -30.99 36.16
C ILE A 4 -7.18 -31.08 34.64
N ALA A 5 -7.89 -31.99 33.98
CA ALA A 5 -7.80 -32.20 32.54
C ALA A 5 -8.64 -31.21 31.69
N ARG A 6 -9.52 -30.42 32.35
CA ARG A 6 -10.37 -29.44 31.61
C ARG A 6 -9.81 -28.03 31.56
N LEU A 7 -8.77 -27.72 32.32
CA LEU A 7 -8.12 -26.39 32.31
C LEU A 7 -6.99 -26.26 31.27
N ALA A 8 -6.49 -27.36 30.70
CA ALA A 8 -5.39 -27.32 29.75
C ALA A 8 -5.80 -27.05 28.28
N LEU A 9 -7.10 -27.12 27.97
CA LEU A 9 -7.59 -26.98 26.58
C LEU A 9 -8.06 -25.57 26.22
N VAL A 10 -8.10 -24.63 27.17
CA VAL A 10 -8.55 -23.25 26.92
C VAL A 10 -7.38 -22.28 26.68
N ALA A 11 -6.16 -22.68 27.02
CA ALA A 11 -5.00 -21.78 26.90
C ALA A 11 -4.31 -21.74 25.50
N THR A 12 -4.67 -22.63 24.57
CA THR A 12 -4.03 -22.70 23.25
C THR A 12 -4.79 -21.99 22.13
N ALA A 13 -5.99 -21.47 22.39
CA ALA A 13 -6.80 -20.78 21.36
C ALA A 13 -6.58 -19.24 21.31
N ALA A 14 -5.77 -18.66 22.19
CA ALA A 14 -5.63 -17.20 22.30
C ALA A 14 -4.44 -16.59 21.52
N PHE A 15 -3.65 -17.39 20.81
CA PHE A 15 -2.44 -16.88 20.10
C PHE A 15 -2.58 -16.73 18.59
N ALA A 16 -3.75 -17.03 18.01
CA ALA A 16 -3.93 -16.99 16.54
C ALA A 16 -4.56 -15.69 16.00
N LEU A 17 -4.74 -14.65 16.81
CA LEU A 17 -5.44 -13.41 16.39
C LEU A 17 -4.53 -12.18 16.25
N ALA A 18 -3.21 -12.33 16.25
CA ALA A 18 -2.27 -11.20 16.19
C ALA A 18 -1.59 -11.01 14.83
N ALA A 19 -2.02 -11.68 13.76
CA ALA A 19 -1.39 -11.60 12.43
C ALA A 19 -2.26 -10.90 11.38
N CYS A 20 -3.22 -10.05 11.76
CA CYS A 20 -3.86 -9.18 10.79
C CYS A 20 -3.07 -7.87 10.68
N GLY A 21 -2.30 -7.78 9.59
CA GLY A 21 -1.37 -6.77 9.20
C GLY A 21 -1.83 -5.33 9.41
N ARG A 22 -1.38 -4.76 10.50
CA ARG A 22 -1.31 -3.31 10.63
C ARG A 22 0.09 -2.93 10.18
N GLY A 23 0.15 -2.13 9.12
CA GLY A 23 1.38 -1.54 8.68
C GLY A 23 2.17 -0.94 9.84
N GLY A 24 3.48 -1.01 9.76
CA GLY A 24 4.38 -0.54 10.78
C GLY A 24 5.65 0.01 10.15
N GLU A 25 6.42 0.73 10.94
CA GLU A 25 7.75 1.16 10.55
C GLU A 25 8.63 -0.07 10.31
N VAL A 26 9.21 -0.13 9.11
CA VAL A 26 10.14 -1.19 8.67
C VAL A 26 11.57 -0.77 8.95
N GLY A 27 11.85 0.51 8.78
CA GLY A 27 13.19 1.05 8.97
C GLY A 27 13.23 2.56 8.88
N ASN A 28 14.35 3.08 9.36
CA ASN A 28 14.68 4.50 9.34
C ASN A 28 16.15 4.67 8.95
N VAL A 29 16.42 5.51 7.95
CA VAL A 29 17.77 5.77 7.44
C VAL A 29 18.10 7.24 7.65
N GLY A 30 19.07 7.51 8.52
CA GLY A 30 19.60 8.86 8.73
C GLY A 30 20.23 9.41 7.46
N VAL A 31 19.86 10.62 7.07
CA VAL A 31 20.35 11.26 5.84
C VAL A 31 21.38 12.33 6.15
N ASP A 32 21.20 13.05 7.25
CA ASP A 32 22.09 14.13 7.64
C ASP A 32 22.28 14.22 9.17
N TRP A 33 23.19 15.08 9.58
CA TRP A 33 23.50 15.33 10.99
C TRP A 33 22.46 16.21 11.71
N THR A 34 21.52 16.79 10.98
CA THR A 34 20.45 17.64 11.53
C THR A 34 19.23 16.84 11.96
N GLY A 35 19.25 15.50 11.73
CA GLY A 35 18.20 14.57 12.13
C GLY A 35 17.07 14.46 11.12
N ASN A 36 17.36 14.70 9.83
CA ASN A 36 16.47 14.35 8.76
C ASN A 36 16.68 12.88 8.37
N ASP A 37 15.61 12.12 8.35
CA ASP A 37 15.64 10.69 8.13
C ASP A 37 14.71 10.31 6.98
N ILE A 38 15.00 9.17 6.33
CA ILE A 38 14.04 8.49 5.45
C ILE A 38 13.39 7.38 6.28
N SER A 39 12.09 7.52 6.51
CA SER A 39 11.29 6.47 7.14
C SER A 39 10.68 5.57 6.08
N ILE A 40 10.64 4.27 6.37
CA ILE A 40 10.00 3.25 5.52
C ILE A 40 8.88 2.60 6.33
N GLU A 41 7.66 2.69 5.82
CA GLU A 41 6.48 2.05 6.40
C GLU A 41 5.97 0.94 5.47
N ALA A 42 5.61 -0.22 6.04
CA ALA A 42 4.91 -1.27 5.32
C ALA A 42 3.41 -1.18 5.65
N VAL A 43 2.58 -1.27 4.63
CA VAL A 43 1.12 -1.20 4.77
C VAL A 43 0.49 -2.30 3.90
N ALA A 44 -0.28 -3.19 4.54
CA ALA A 44 -1.03 -4.20 3.81
C ALA A 44 -2.26 -3.59 3.14
N ASP A 45 -2.59 -4.04 1.93
CA ASP A 45 -3.85 -3.66 1.28
C ASP A 45 -5.03 -4.19 2.10
N PRO A 46 -5.99 -3.34 2.50
CA PRO A 46 -7.10 -3.76 3.38
C PRO A 46 -8.07 -4.73 2.72
N ASP A 47 -8.18 -4.72 1.39
CA ASP A 47 -9.13 -5.53 0.64
C ASP A 47 -8.44 -6.60 -0.23
N VAL A 48 -7.10 -6.66 -0.22
CA VAL A 48 -6.30 -7.62 -0.98
C VAL A 48 -5.28 -8.27 -0.06
N GLU A 49 -5.63 -9.41 0.49
CA GLU A 49 -4.70 -10.21 1.28
C GLU A 49 -3.55 -10.73 0.42
N GLY A 50 -2.35 -10.78 0.96
CA GLY A 50 -1.15 -11.22 0.24
C GLY A 50 -0.43 -10.12 -0.53
N VAL A 51 -0.90 -8.86 -0.46
CA VAL A 51 -0.20 -7.69 -1.02
C VAL A 51 0.20 -6.71 0.08
N VAL A 52 1.45 -6.29 0.05
CA VAL A 52 2.01 -5.27 0.95
C VAL A 52 2.67 -4.17 0.13
N CYS A 53 2.38 -2.94 0.52
CA CYS A 53 3.00 -1.74 -0.03
C CYS A 53 4.05 -1.20 0.95
N HIS A 54 5.22 -0.85 0.45
CA HIS A 54 6.25 -0.13 1.18
C HIS A 54 6.26 1.33 0.73
N LEU A 55 6.15 2.23 1.69
CA LEU A 55 6.19 3.66 1.47
C LEU A 55 7.45 4.22 2.11
N ALA A 56 8.34 4.80 1.31
CA ALA A 56 9.50 5.56 1.80
C ALA A 56 9.21 7.06 1.68
N PHE A 57 9.51 7.82 2.73
CA PHE A 57 9.31 9.27 2.76
C PHE A 57 10.31 9.95 3.69
N PHE A 58 10.56 11.24 3.43
CA PHE A 58 11.39 12.05 4.31
C PHE A 58 10.63 12.43 5.57
N ASN A 59 11.21 12.11 6.72
CA ASN A 59 10.79 12.60 8.02
C ASN A 59 11.74 13.73 8.44
N ARG A 60 11.27 14.96 8.35
CA ARG A 60 12.08 16.14 8.67
C ARG A 60 12.11 16.39 10.16
N SER A 61 13.28 16.76 10.67
CA SER A 61 13.44 17.14 12.07
C SER A 61 12.60 18.40 12.41
N PHE A 62 12.24 18.54 13.67
CA PHE A 62 11.52 19.72 14.17
C PHE A 62 12.28 21.02 13.86
N ILE A 63 13.61 20.98 13.93
CA ILE A 63 14.47 22.15 13.67
C ILE A 63 14.35 22.59 12.21
N ASP A 64 14.35 21.64 11.27
CA ASP A 64 14.22 21.94 9.84
C ASP A 64 12.83 22.49 9.50
N ARG A 65 11.78 21.95 10.11
CA ARG A 65 10.40 22.46 9.94
C ARG A 65 10.23 23.91 10.40
N VAL A 66 10.82 24.24 11.55
CA VAL A 66 10.76 25.61 12.11
C VAL A 66 11.59 26.59 11.29
N SER A 67 12.80 26.18 10.84
CA SER A 67 13.71 27.07 10.11
C SER A 67 13.24 27.41 8.72
N GLN A 68 12.49 26.50 8.06
CA GLN A 68 11.99 26.71 6.69
C GLN A 68 10.52 27.14 6.62
N GLY A 69 9.82 27.26 7.77
CA GLY A 69 8.42 27.65 7.83
C GLY A 69 7.45 26.59 7.25
N ASN A 70 7.94 25.39 6.91
CA ASN A 70 7.15 24.29 6.35
C ASN A 70 6.72 23.33 7.45
N TRP A 71 5.54 23.55 7.99
CA TRP A 71 4.94 22.69 9.04
C TRP A 71 4.42 21.35 8.54
N PHE A 72 4.25 21.21 7.22
CA PHE A 72 3.72 19.99 6.60
C PHE A 72 4.80 19.35 5.75
N GLU A 73 4.90 18.02 5.83
CA GLU A 73 5.77 17.25 4.94
C GLU A 73 5.26 17.34 3.51
N ASP A 74 6.19 17.57 2.58
CA ASP A 74 5.87 17.57 1.16
C ASP A 74 5.72 16.12 0.67
N PRO A 75 4.50 15.67 0.33
CA PRO A 75 4.25 14.31 -0.13
C PRO A 75 4.94 14.00 -1.46
N SER A 76 5.47 15.00 -2.13
CA SER A 76 6.18 14.82 -3.40
C SER A 76 7.53 14.11 -3.28
N TYR A 77 8.05 13.95 -2.07
CA TYR A 77 9.28 13.19 -1.78
C TYR A 77 9.00 11.80 -1.21
N SER A 78 7.99 11.13 -1.72
CA SER A 78 7.67 9.76 -1.34
C SER A 78 7.84 8.79 -2.51
N ALA A 79 8.26 7.57 -2.20
CA ALA A 79 8.30 6.45 -3.13
C ALA A 79 7.37 5.34 -2.62
N LEU A 80 6.63 4.70 -3.53
CA LEU A 80 5.73 3.61 -3.24
C LEU A 80 6.14 2.38 -4.05
N ASP A 81 6.26 1.24 -3.39
CA ASP A 81 6.42 -0.06 -4.01
C ASP A 81 5.48 -1.07 -3.35
N CYS A 82 4.69 -1.79 -4.16
CA CYS A 82 3.74 -2.80 -3.70
C CYS A 82 4.09 -4.14 -4.33
N SER A 83 4.07 -5.20 -3.54
CA SER A 83 4.44 -6.53 -3.99
C SER A 83 3.53 -7.61 -3.40
N ALA A 84 3.39 -8.71 -4.13
CA ALA A 84 2.80 -9.93 -3.61
C ALA A 84 3.81 -10.61 -2.67
N ILE A 85 3.36 -10.96 -1.47
CA ILE A 85 4.16 -11.64 -0.45
C ILE A 85 3.71 -13.09 -0.21
N GLY A 86 2.70 -13.56 -0.94
CA GLY A 86 2.14 -14.91 -0.83
C GLY A 86 0.95 -15.08 -1.77
N PRO A 87 0.12 -16.11 -1.56
CA PRO A 87 -1.16 -16.26 -2.23
C PRO A 87 -2.01 -15.00 -2.04
N ILE A 88 -2.71 -14.60 -3.09
CA ILE A 88 -3.51 -13.37 -3.10
C ILE A 88 -4.98 -13.72 -2.95
N THR A 89 -5.65 -13.11 -1.96
CA THR A 89 -7.11 -13.16 -1.85
C THR A 89 -7.68 -11.77 -2.08
N ILE A 90 -8.45 -11.60 -3.15
CA ILE A 90 -9.06 -10.33 -3.52
C ILE A 90 -10.49 -10.29 -3.02
N GLY A 91 -10.76 -9.34 -2.14
CA GLY A 91 -12.07 -9.07 -1.55
C GLY A 91 -12.96 -8.22 -2.46
N ASN A 92 -13.78 -7.38 -1.85
CA ASN A 92 -14.68 -6.50 -2.58
C ASN A 92 -13.96 -5.21 -3.01
N ILE A 93 -13.27 -5.25 -4.13
CA ILE A 93 -12.56 -4.10 -4.69
C ILE A 93 -13.36 -3.37 -5.75
N ARG A 94 -13.13 -2.07 -5.88
CA ARG A 94 -13.67 -1.30 -7.01
C ARG A 94 -12.88 -1.61 -8.27
N THR A 95 -13.58 -2.05 -9.33
CA THR A 95 -12.99 -2.39 -10.64
C THR A 95 -13.17 -1.29 -11.70
N SER A 96 -13.76 -0.14 -11.34
CA SER A 96 -13.89 1.00 -12.26
C SER A 96 -12.55 1.73 -12.43
N ALA A 97 -12.35 2.42 -13.55
CA ALA A 97 -11.11 3.10 -13.92
C ALA A 97 -10.65 4.17 -12.90
N GLY A 98 -11.56 4.74 -12.12
CA GLY A 98 -11.20 5.70 -11.06
C GLY A 98 -10.56 5.06 -9.83
N GLY A 99 -10.55 3.74 -9.74
CA GLY A 99 -9.96 3.02 -8.62
C GLY A 99 -10.61 3.30 -7.26
N GLN A 100 -9.89 2.97 -6.21
CA GLN A 100 -10.31 3.13 -4.83
C GLN A 100 -9.12 3.62 -3.98
N GLU A 101 -9.33 4.69 -3.24
CA GLU A 101 -8.37 5.11 -2.21
C GLU A 101 -8.36 4.07 -1.08
N ILE A 102 -7.20 3.50 -0.78
CA ILE A 102 -7.08 2.36 0.13
C ILE A 102 -6.49 2.72 1.49
N PHE A 103 -5.73 3.81 1.60
CA PHE A 103 -5.11 4.23 2.85
C PHE A 103 -5.61 5.63 3.23
N GLN A 104 -6.60 5.69 4.11
CA GLN A 104 -7.18 6.93 4.61
C GLN A 104 -6.81 7.25 6.05
N GLN A 105 -6.24 6.29 6.77
CA GLN A 105 -5.97 6.40 8.22
C GLN A 105 -4.54 5.99 8.51
N GLY A 106 -3.61 6.90 8.32
CA GLY A 106 -2.23 6.74 8.74
C GLY A 106 -1.99 7.28 10.15
N ARG A 107 -1.07 6.65 10.85
CA ARG A 107 -0.58 7.12 12.15
C ARG A 107 0.49 8.18 12.01
N SER A 108 1.17 8.24 10.86
CA SER A 108 2.18 9.25 10.57
C SER A 108 1.59 10.47 9.84
N LEU A 109 2.28 11.59 9.91
CA LEU A 109 1.85 12.86 9.31
C LEU A 109 1.78 12.80 7.78
N ILE A 110 2.57 11.91 7.16
CA ILE A 110 2.61 11.75 5.70
C ILE A 110 1.25 11.35 5.12
N TRP A 111 0.49 10.50 5.82
CA TRP A 111 -0.83 10.03 5.36
C TRP A 111 -1.91 11.12 5.34
N LYS A 112 -1.64 12.28 5.93
CA LYS A 112 -2.54 13.44 5.84
C LYS A 112 -2.47 14.11 4.47
N SER A 113 -1.33 14.04 3.81
CA SER A 113 -1.03 14.70 2.55
C SER A 113 -0.90 13.76 1.36
N LEU A 114 -0.59 12.48 1.59
CA LEU A 114 -0.45 11.44 0.58
C LEU A 114 -1.73 10.59 0.47
N ARG A 115 -2.07 10.22 -0.75
CA ARG A 115 -3.11 9.21 -1.06
C ARG A 115 -2.50 8.05 -1.80
N VAL A 116 -2.99 6.85 -1.54
CA VAL A 116 -2.71 5.68 -2.37
C VAL A 116 -4.03 5.18 -2.94
N THR A 117 -4.12 5.16 -4.25
CA THR A 117 -5.28 4.68 -4.99
C THR A 117 -4.93 3.35 -5.66
N ARG A 118 -5.71 2.32 -5.37
CA ARG A 118 -5.64 1.04 -6.07
C ARG A 118 -6.58 1.06 -7.27
N ILE A 119 -6.08 0.64 -8.43
CA ILE A 119 -6.82 0.50 -9.68
C ILE A 119 -6.65 -0.94 -10.15
N TYR A 120 -7.73 -1.60 -10.54
CA TYR A 120 -7.64 -2.90 -11.22
C TYR A 120 -7.56 -2.69 -12.72
N ASP A 121 -6.43 -3.08 -13.30
CA ASP A 121 -6.24 -3.14 -14.75
C ASP A 121 -6.75 -4.50 -15.28
N ALA A 122 -8.00 -4.50 -15.71
CA ALA A 122 -8.65 -5.71 -16.20
C ALA A 122 -8.06 -6.24 -17.51
N ALA A 123 -7.41 -5.39 -18.32
CA ALA A 123 -6.82 -5.79 -19.59
C ALA A 123 -5.51 -6.57 -19.37
N ASN A 124 -4.72 -6.17 -18.40
CA ASN A 124 -3.43 -6.79 -18.08
C ASN A 124 -3.51 -7.73 -16.87
N ASN A 125 -4.69 -7.84 -16.25
CA ASN A 125 -4.90 -8.59 -15.01
C ASN A 125 -3.86 -8.22 -13.95
N ALA A 126 -3.87 -6.93 -13.54
CA ALA A 126 -2.91 -6.38 -12.61
C ALA A 126 -3.57 -5.42 -11.61
N LEU A 127 -2.99 -5.32 -10.42
CA LEU A 127 -3.31 -4.26 -9.47
C LEU A 127 -2.30 -3.13 -9.62
N VAL A 128 -2.79 -1.94 -9.87
CA VAL A 128 -1.98 -0.72 -10.00
C VAL A 128 -2.19 0.13 -8.76
N TYR A 129 -1.10 0.50 -8.10
CA TYR A 129 -1.10 1.35 -6.92
C TYR A 129 -0.47 2.70 -7.26
N LEU A 130 -1.25 3.76 -7.15
CA LEU A 130 -0.84 5.13 -7.43
C LEU A 130 -0.74 5.91 -6.14
N GLY A 131 0.49 6.27 -5.75
CA GLY A 131 0.77 7.22 -4.68
C GLY A 131 0.80 8.64 -5.24
N HIS A 132 0.00 9.55 -4.69
CA HIS A 132 -0.03 10.94 -5.13
C HIS A 132 -0.41 11.89 -4.00
N ALA A 133 -0.04 13.17 -4.13
CA ALA A 133 -0.45 14.20 -3.20
C ALA A 133 -1.97 14.43 -3.25
N ARG A 134 -2.55 14.84 -2.12
CA ARG A 134 -3.97 15.24 -2.05
C ARG A 134 -4.22 16.55 -2.79
N GLU A 135 -3.25 17.45 -2.72
CA GLU A 135 -3.32 18.77 -3.33
C GLU A 135 -2.04 19.01 -4.14
N ILE A 136 -2.20 19.61 -5.30
CA ILE A 136 -1.05 20.05 -6.10
C ILE A 136 -0.53 21.34 -5.49
N GLN A 137 0.58 21.27 -4.77
CA GLN A 137 1.27 22.46 -4.29
C GLN A 137 2.24 22.95 -5.35
N GLN A 138 2.06 24.19 -5.77
CA GLN A 138 2.93 25.01 -6.63
C GLN A 138 3.95 24.22 -7.50
N GLY A 139 3.43 23.59 -8.56
CA GLY A 139 4.30 23.10 -9.65
C GLY A 139 4.87 21.70 -9.49
N SER A 140 4.58 20.97 -8.43
CA SER A 140 5.16 19.64 -8.17
C SER A 140 4.09 18.57 -7.95
N GLY A 141 3.45 18.14 -9.03
CA GLY A 141 2.58 16.96 -9.02
C GLY A 141 3.37 15.66 -9.09
N LYS A 142 4.24 15.38 -8.11
CA LYS A 142 4.98 14.13 -8.07
C LYS A 142 4.05 12.98 -7.68
N MET A 143 4.21 11.88 -8.35
CA MET A 143 3.48 10.65 -8.11
C MET A 143 4.42 9.46 -8.19
N SER A 144 4.06 8.38 -7.53
CA SER A 144 4.73 7.08 -7.60
C SER A 144 3.74 6.02 -8.03
N LEU A 145 4.20 5.08 -8.84
CA LEU A 145 3.39 4.01 -9.39
C LEU A 145 4.04 2.67 -9.09
N SER A 146 3.24 1.72 -8.59
CA SER A 146 3.65 0.33 -8.45
C SER A 146 2.60 -0.57 -9.07
N VAL A 147 3.03 -1.67 -9.70
CA VAL A 147 2.15 -2.61 -10.38
C VAL A 147 2.41 -4.02 -9.85
N VAL A 148 1.36 -4.68 -9.41
CA VAL A 148 1.38 -6.09 -9.00
C VAL A 148 0.66 -6.91 -10.07
N PRO A 149 1.38 -7.61 -10.97
CA PRO A 149 0.78 -8.50 -11.94
C PRO A 149 0.14 -9.68 -11.22
N LEU A 150 -1.06 -10.06 -11.62
CA LEU A 150 -1.77 -11.21 -11.05
C LEU A 150 -1.55 -12.49 -11.87
N ASN A 151 -1.05 -12.36 -13.10
CA ASN A 151 -0.81 -13.49 -13.98
C ASN A 151 0.32 -14.37 -13.42
N GLY A 152 0.07 -15.66 -13.32
CA GLY A 152 1.04 -16.63 -12.79
C GLY A 152 1.12 -16.69 -11.27
N LEU A 153 0.31 -15.93 -10.56
CA LEU A 153 0.17 -16.00 -9.11
C LEU A 153 -1.06 -16.83 -8.71
N ASP A 154 -1.03 -17.37 -7.50
CA ASP A 154 -2.20 -18.01 -6.88
C ASP A 154 -3.16 -16.92 -6.39
N VAL A 155 -4.24 -16.69 -7.15
CA VAL A 155 -5.19 -15.60 -6.91
C VAL A 155 -6.60 -16.15 -6.74
N THR A 156 -7.21 -15.83 -5.62
CA THR A 156 -8.60 -16.14 -5.30
C THR A 156 -9.42 -14.86 -5.22
N TRP A 157 -10.54 -14.81 -5.95
CA TRP A 157 -11.53 -13.74 -5.87
C TRP A 157 -12.70 -14.19 -5.01
N THR A 158 -12.98 -13.50 -3.91
CA THR A 158 -14.07 -13.87 -3.00
C THR A 158 -15.47 -13.69 -3.60
N ASN A 159 -15.62 -12.73 -4.53
CA ASN A 159 -16.89 -12.40 -5.20
C ASN A 159 -16.90 -12.76 -6.69
N GLY A 160 -15.98 -13.64 -7.13
CA GLY A 160 -15.77 -13.96 -8.53
C GLY A 160 -14.88 -12.92 -9.23
N ALA A 161 -14.06 -13.40 -10.16
CA ALA A 161 -13.20 -12.53 -10.97
C ALA A 161 -14.05 -11.63 -11.89
N PRO A 162 -13.73 -10.34 -12.04
CA PRO A 162 -14.39 -9.49 -13.01
C PRO A 162 -14.07 -9.96 -14.43
N GLU A 163 -14.99 -9.69 -15.37
CA GLU A 163 -14.75 -10.00 -16.78
C GLU A 163 -13.50 -9.26 -17.28
N ALA A 164 -12.61 -10.02 -17.95
CA ALA A 164 -11.45 -9.43 -18.61
C ALA A 164 -11.89 -8.44 -19.68
N ARG A 165 -11.42 -7.20 -19.61
CA ARG A 165 -11.68 -6.21 -20.66
C ARG A 165 -10.51 -6.24 -21.64
N PRO A 166 -10.77 -6.51 -22.95
CA PRO A 166 -9.71 -6.42 -23.95
C PRO A 166 -9.17 -4.97 -23.97
N MET A 167 -7.86 -4.83 -24.14
CA MET A 167 -7.25 -3.52 -24.31
C MET A 167 -7.88 -2.80 -25.50
N GLN A 168 -8.51 -1.67 -25.26
CA GLN A 168 -8.98 -0.79 -26.32
C GLN A 168 -7.73 -0.11 -26.92
N GLY A 169 -7.30 -0.55 -28.11
CA GLY A 169 -6.23 0.14 -28.84
C GLY A 169 -4.92 -0.60 -29.02
N SER A 170 -4.91 -1.93 -29.07
CA SER A 170 -3.78 -2.63 -29.69
C SER A 170 -3.75 -2.30 -31.19
N VAL A 171 -3.07 -1.23 -31.55
CA VAL A 171 -2.62 -1.05 -32.93
C VAL A 171 -1.62 -2.17 -33.18
N MET A 172 -2.07 -3.22 -33.89
CA MET A 172 -1.13 -4.16 -34.46
C MET A 172 -0.22 -3.38 -35.41
N VAL A 173 1.02 -3.17 -35.02
CA VAL A 173 2.06 -2.79 -35.97
C VAL A 173 2.32 -4.05 -36.78
N THR A 174 1.61 -4.17 -37.89
CA THR A 174 1.97 -5.11 -38.94
C THR A 174 3.26 -4.57 -39.54
N GLY A 175 4.40 -5.16 -39.13
CA GLY A 175 5.68 -4.92 -39.81
C GLY A 175 5.60 -5.49 -41.22
N GLU A 176 5.71 -4.63 -42.22
CA GLU A 176 6.19 -4.96 -43.58
C GLU A 176 7.71 -4.98 -43.58
#